data_ac8e5b09f691ba5bf53963a214951b14
#
_entry.id   ac8e5b09f691ba5bf53963a214951b14
#
_cell.length_a   1.000
_cell.length_b   1.000
_cell.length_c   1.000
_cell.angle_alpha   90.00
_cell.angle_beta   90.00
_cell.angle_gamma   90.00
#
_symmetry.space_group_name_H-M   'P 1'
#
loop_
_entity.id
_entity.type
_entity.pdbx_description
1 polymer ?
#
loop_
_entity_poly.entity_id
_entity_poly.type
_entity_poly.pdbx_seq_one_letter_code
_entity_poly.pdbx_strand_id
1 'polypeptide(L)'
;MRCLMFLCLLLGAMPGFALDRSQVEGYLLPNGLQVLLKSGYERNHVSIRLVVGVGFDDFPCEQQELPHLLEHVLFSGLDGSGEGGLEARMQALGGEWNAYTSSADTTFVIEAPARNQRKVLDLLLAVIKDTEIDEKALALSKKIVEREDGGHYSHLQRWLDRQDLGHRASDQLAVELGLKCAERSAVADMTVEQVKDVRQHWYAANNMSLIVVGGLDRLLPAYLERSYGELQPAEPGKRRTLEGVTHKAEARRELIRGWLGDSARLHWLFLEPVLDNDHSQTYDLLQRYLDWALYEQLRLKHGLSYGPFSQRESFGDTGVMSLNADLDRADIKEAEQALSDMLEQLRKHGLDPATFERVKQAAIDREAWTTQGNAALADYYWGALNDYLDGRFADPVRAMRRVSLSDANQALRQLLARPGFVRIEQPLISYDQLYGLVLVLGLVLAGVLIWHWRRRR
;
A
#
# COMPACT_ATOMS: atom_id res chain seq x y z
N MET A 1 -69.23 3.15 -30.68
CA MET A 1 -68.25 4.12 -30.29
C MET A 1 -67.51 3.55 -29.05
N ARG A 2 -66.32 3.02 -29.25
CA ARG A 2 -65.48 2.42 -28.18
C ARG A 2 -64.41 3.43 -27.81
N CYS A 3 -64.51 4.01 -26.61
CA CYS A 3 -63.45 4.81 -26.03
C CYS A 3 -62.39 3.86 -25.47
N LEU A 4 -61.21 3.83 -26.08
CA LEU A 4 -60.00 3.21 -25.51
C LEU A 4 -59.41 4.20 -24.52
N MET A 5 -59.47 3.89 -23.24
CA MET A 5 -58.72 4.57 -22.20
C MET A 5 -57.27 4.06 -22.23
N PHE A 6 -56.36 4.89 -22.74
CA PHE A 6 -54.91 4.66 -22.59
C PHE A 6 -54.52 5.00 -21.16
N LEU A 7 -54.30 3.95 -20.34
CA LEU A 7 -53.69 4.10 -19.02
C LEU A 7 -52.17 4.16 -19.24
N CYS A 8 -51.60 5.35 -19.28
CA CYS A 8 -50.15 5.53 -19.19
C CYS A 8 -49.69 5.13 -17.78
N LEU A 9 -49.17 3.94 -17.65
CA LEU A 9 -48.32 3.54 -16.51
C LEU A 9 -47.06 4.39 -16.55
N LEU A 10 -47.06 5.48 -15.82
CA LEU A 10 -45.84 6.16 -15.36
C LEU A 10 -45.10 5.19 -14.38
N LEU A 11 -44.30 4.32 -14.96
CA LEU A 11 -43.21 3.69 -14.22
C LEU A 11 -42.22 4.80 -13.87
N GLY A 12 -42.48 5.50 -12.76
CA GLY A 12 -41.50 6.34 -12.13
C GLY A 12 -40.31 5.46 -11.80
N ALA A 13 -39.22 5.60 -12.54
CA ALA A 13 -37.93 5.11 -12.10
C ALA A 13 -37.69 5.72 -10.72
N MET A 14 -37.91 4.93 -9.67
CA MET A 14 -37.45 5.34 -8.34
C MET A 14 -35.95 5.57 -8.50
N PRO A 15 -35.46 6.77 -8.17
CA PRO A 15 -34.02 6.96 -8.09
C PRO A 15 -33.52 5.91 -7.10
N GLY A 16 -32.74 4.95 -7.58
CA GLY A 16 -32.02 4.06 -6.69
C GLY A 16 -31.25 4.97 -5.75
N PHE A 17 -31.62 4.97 -4.48
CA PHE A 17 -30.87 5.68 -3.45
C PHE A 17 -29.48 5.06 -3.45
N ALA A 18 -28.51 5.76 -4.07
CA ALA A 18 -27.12 5.40 -3.95
C ALA A 18 -26.81 5.35 -2.44
N LEU A 19 -26.19 4.28 -2.00
CA LEU A 19 -25.81 4.12 -0.60
C LEU A 19 -24.91 5.30 -0.22
N ASP A 20 -25.37 6.14 0.72
CA ASP A 20 -24.54 7.23 1.21
C ASP A 20 -23.39 6.66 2.05
N ARG A 21 -22.22 6.56 1.43
CA ARG A 21 -21.02 6.00 2.06
C ARG A 21 -20.41 6.90 3.13
N SER A 22 -20.73 8.19 3.15
CA SER A 22 -20.22 9.13 4.15
C SER A 22 -20.87 8.91 5.53
N GLN A 23 -22.08 8.32 5.57
CA GLN A 23 -22.81 8.06 6.80
C GLN A 23 -22.59 6.63 7.28
N VAL A 24 -22.05 6.49 8.47
CA VAL A 24 -21.76 5.23 9.15
C VAL A 24 -22.30 5.29 10.56
N GLU A 25 -22.86 4.18 11.05
CA GLU A 25 -23.15 4.04 12.48
C GLU A 25 -21.83 3.76 13.20
N GLY A 26 -21.26 4.77 13.84
CA GLY A 26 -20.00 4.67 14.57
C GLY A 26 -20.20 5.03 16.04
N TYR A 27 -19.59 4.24 16.91
CA TYR A 27 -19.62 4.44 18.37
C TYR A 27 -18.38 3.82 19.03
N LEU A 28 -18.12 4.26 20.25
CA LEU A 28 -17.11 3.63 21.11
C LEU A 28 -17.79 2.71 22.12
N LEU A 29 -17.26 1.51 22.29
CA LEU A 29 -17.61 0.66 23.43
C LEU A 29 -17.05 1.25 24.73
N PRO A 30 -17.56 0.84 25.90
CA PRO A 30 -17.07 1.33 27.20
C PRO A 30 -15.57 1.10 27.44
N ASN A 31 -14.98 0.10 26.78
CA ASN A 31 -13.55 -0.23 26.83
C ASN A 31 -12.71 0.56 25.80
N GLY A 32 -13.33 1.47 25.04
CA GLY A 32 -12.64 2.30 24.05
C GLY A 32 -12.53 1.70 22.64
N LEU A 33 -12.99 0.48 22.40
CA LEU A 33 -13.02 -0.09 21.05
C LEU A 33 -13.95 0.75 20.15
N GLN A 34 -13.40 1.21 19.02
CA GLN A 34 -14.18 1.89 18.00
C GLN A 34 -14.93 0.86 17.15
N VAL A 35 -16.23 1.05 16.97
CA VAL A 35 -17.07 0.20 16.13
C VAL A 35 -17.69 1.04 15.01
N LEU A 36 -17.55 0.57 13.78
CA LEU A 36 -18.14 1.18 12.58
C LEU A 36 -19.02 0.13 11.89
N LEU A 37 -20.32 0.39 11.81
CA LEU A 37 -21.31 -0.49 11.22
C LEU A 37 -21.94 0.18 9.98
N LYS A 38 -21.96 -0.53 8.86
CA LYS A 38 -22.58 -0.04 7.63
C LYS A 38 -23.41 -1.14 6.97
N SER A 39 -24.70 -0.90 6.78
CA SER A 39 -25.51 -1.72 5.89
C SER A 39 -24.94 -1.59 4.47
N GLY A 40 -24.54 -2.72 3.91
CA GLY A 40 -23.86 -2.78 2.62
C GLY A 40 -24.80 -3.06 1.44
N TYR A 41 -24.17 -3.28 0.29
CA TYR A 41 -24.87 -3.58 -0.97
C TYR A 41 -25.43 -5.01 -0.96
N GLU A 42 -24.63 -6.00 -0.54
CA GLU A 42 -24.99 -7.41 -0.49
C GLU A 42 -25.46 -7.80 0.91
N ARG A 43 -26.75 -8.14 1.03
CA ARG A 43 -27.37 -8.52 2.33
C ARG A 43 -27.00 -9.91 2.83
N ASN A 44 -26.54 -10.80 1.93
CA ASN A 44 -26.16 -12.16 2.29
C ASN A 44 -24.68 -12.29 2.67
N HIS A 45 -23.92 -11.21 2.57
CA HIS A 45 -22.50 -11.16 2.79
C HIS A 45 -22.13 -10.06 3.79
N VAL A 46 -21.09 -10.31 4.58
CA VAL A 46 -20.44 -9.30 5.44
C VAL A 46 -18.95 -9.28 5.19
N SER A 47 -18.43 -8.08 5.18
CA SER A 47 -17.01 -7.77 5.11
C SER A 47 -16.60 -7.15 6.44
N ILE A 48 -15.57 -7.69 7.09
CA ILE A 48 -15.11 -7.30 8.42
C ILE A 48 -13.66 -6.88 8.32
N ARG A 49 -13.31 -5.76 8.99
CA ARG A 49 -11.93 -5.33 9.21
C ARG A 49 -11.76 -5.10 10.70
N LEU A 50 -10.83 -5.81 11.32
CA LEU A 50 -10.35 -5.45 12.65
C LEU A 50 -8.98 -4.81 12.49
N VAL A 51 -8.92 -3.51 12.71
CA VAL A 51 -7.71 -2.70 12.58
C VAL A 51 -7.10 -2.51 13.97
N VAL A 52 -5.86 -2.89 14.14
CA VAL A 52 -5.06 -2.65 15.34
C VAL A 52 -4.04 -1.57 15.00
N GLY A 53 -4.01 -0.50 15.76
CA GLY A 53 -3.15 0.66 15.51
C GLY A 53 -1.69 0.38 15.89
N VAL A 54 -1.10 -0.64 15.25
CA VAL A 54 0.32 -1.03 15.41
C VAL A 54 0.89 -1.56 14.12
N GLY A 55 2.00 -1.01 13.67
CA GLY A 55 2.71 -1.43 12.47
C GLY A 55 4.22 -1.36 12.61
N PHE A 56 4.92 -1.52 11.48
CA PHE A 56 6.39 -1.54 11.45
C PHE A 56 7.03 -0.26 12.01
N ASP A 57 6.41 0.91 11.78
CA ASP A 57 6.96 2.21 12.16
C ASP A 57 6.80 2.54 13.65
N ASP A 58 6.10 1.71 14.40
CA ASP A 58 5.94 1.88 15.85
C ASP A 58 7.13 1.34 16.66
N PHE A 59 8.02 0.59 16.00
CA PHE A 59 9.16 -0.07 16.67
C PHE A 59 10.53 0.45 16.19
N PRO A 60 11.59 0.33 17.02
CA PRO A 60 12.97 0.54 16.57
C PRO A 60 13.35 -0.39 15.41
N CYS A 61 14.29 0.03 14.55
CA CYS A 61 14.67 -0.73 13.36
C CYS A 61 15.03 -2.19 13.66
N GLU A 62 15.59 -2.47 14.81
CA GLU A 62 15.95 -3.82 15.25
C GLU A 62 14.75 -4.68 15.67
N GLN A 63 13.56 -4.07 15.82
CA GLN A 63 12.35 -4.72 16.33
C GLN A 63 11.12 -4.48 15.46
N GLN A 64 11.28 -3.85 14.30
CA GLN A 64 10.15 -3.45 13.46
C GLN A 64 9.29 -4.64 12.98
N GLU A 65 9.82 -5.86 12.93
CA GLU A 65 9.08 -7.07 12.56
C GLU A 65 8.24 -7.68 13.70
N LEU A 66 8.28 -7.13 14.91
CA LEU A 66 7.50 -7.66 16.04
C LEU A 66 5.98 -7.70 15.78
N PRO A 67 5.32 -6.66 15.24
CA PRO A 67 3.87 -6.72 14.94
C PRO A 67 3.55 -7.76 13.87
N HIS A 68 4.36 -7.90 12.84
CA HIS A 68 4.21 -8.90 11.79
C HIS A 68 4.43 -10.32 12.32
N LEU A 69 5.43 -10.51 13.16
CA LEU A 69 5.69 -11.78 13.82
C LEU A 69 4.52 -12.18 14.75
N LEU A 70 3.92 -11.22 15.48
CA LEU A 70 2.72 -11.48 16.27
C LEU A 70 1.53 -11.87 15.39
N GLU A 71 1.34 -11.21 14.25
CA GLU A 71 0.31 -11.57 13.28
C GLU A 71 0.39 -13.06 12.93
N HIS A 72 1.56 -13.54 12.50
CA HIS A 72 1.77 -14.96 12.18
C HIS A 72 1.57 -15.89 13.40
N VAL A 73 2.03 -15.49 14.58
CA VAL A 73 1.82 -16.28 15.81
C VAL A 73 0.32 -16.42 16.12
N LEU A 74 -0.48 -15.38 15.92
CA LEU A 74 -1.93 -15.44 16.13
C LEU A 74 -2.62 -16.43 15.19
N PHE A 75 -2.13 -16.59 13.95
CA PHE A 75 -2.63 -17.59 13.01
C PHE A 75 -2.08 -19.01 13.25
N SER A 76 -1.04 -19.19 14.07
CA SER A 76 -0.42 -20.50 14.29
C SER A 76 -1.26 -21.49 15.08
N GLY A 77 -2.37 -21.06 15.63
CA GLY A 77 -3.39 -21.94 16.18
C GLY A 77 -3.89 -21.59 17.56
N LEU A 78 -5.19 -21.59 17.67
CA LEU A 78 -5.93 -21.29 18.88
C LEU A 78 -5.83 -22.40 19.95
N ASP A 79 -5.58 -23.63 19.52
CA ASP A 79 -5.64 -24.84 20.35
C ASP A 79 -4.60 -25.90 19.96
N GLY A 80 -3.48 -25.47 19.43
CA GLY A 80 -2.42 -26.34 18.93
C GLY A 80 -2.74 -27.08 17.63
N SER A 81 -3.89 -26.81 17.00
CA SER A 81 -4.24 -27.36 15.69
C SER A 81 -3.45 -26.74 14.54
N GLY A 82 -2.77 -25.64 14.81
CA GLY A 82 -1.99 -24.87 13.84
C GLY A 82 -2.87 -24.07 12.87
N GLU A 83 -2.20 -23.36 11.95
CA GLU A 83 -2.86 -22.52 10.94
C GLU A 83 -3.92 -23.28 10.13
N GLY A 84 -3.61 -24.52 9.71
CA GLY A 84 -4.56 -25.34 8.95
C GLY A 84 -5.85 -25.70 9.70
N GLY A 85 -5.80 -25.82 11.03
CA GLY A 85 -6.99 -26.05 11.85
C GLY A 85 -7.86 -24.81 11.96
N LEU A 86 -7.25 -23.63 12.07
CA LEU A 86 -7.94 -22.36 12.12
C LEU A 86 -8.59 -22.04 10.75
N GLU A 87 -7.87 -22.28 9.66
CA GLU A 87 -8.39 -22.14 8.29
C GLU A 87 -9.60 -23.07 8.05
N ALA A 88 -9.54 -24.34 8.48
CA ALA A 88 -10.66 -25.27 8.36
C ALA A 88 -11.90 -24.80 9.11
N ARG A 89 -11.74 -24.15 10.28
CA ARG A 89 -12.87 -23.56 11.02
C ARG A 89 -13.49 -22.38 10.27
N MET A 90 -12.68 -21.50 9.68
CA MET A 90 -13.16 -20.38 8.89
C MET A 90 -13.90 -20.87 7.64
N GLN A 91 -13.34 -21.83 6.91
CA GLN A 91 -13.99 -22.47 5.76
C GLN A 91 -15.31 -23.15 6.11
N ALA A 92 -15.39 -23.83 7.28
CA ALA A 92 -16.65 -24.44 7.76
C ALA A 92 -17.76 -23.41 8.01
N LEU A 93 -17.40 -22.16 8.28
CA LEU A 93 -18.32 -21.02 8.38
C LEU A 93 -18.62 -20.39 7.01
N GLY A 94 -17.97 -20.87 5.94
CA GLY A 94 -18.06 -20.31 4.59
C GLY A 94 -17.37 -18.95 4.50
N GLY A 95 -16.42 -18.68 5.39
CA GLY A 95 -15.63 -17.46 5.42
C GLY A 95 -14.26 -17.64 4.82
N GLU A 96 -13.67 -16.52 4.46
CA GLU A 96 -12.27 -16.35 4.06
C GLU A 96 -11.66 -15.24 4.90
N TRP A 97 -10.41 -15.38 5.26
CA TRP A 97 -9.70 -14.34 6.01
C TRP A 97 -8.25 -14.22 5.59
N ASN A 98 -7.70 -13.04 5.90
CA ASN A 98 -6.30 -12.74 5.78
C ASN A 98 -5.92 -11.69 6.83
N ALA A 99 -4.64 -11.45 7.02
CA ALA A 99 -4.16 -10.31 7.79
C ALA A 99 -3.02 -9.62 7.05
N TYR A 100 -2.79 -8.37 7.40
CA TYR A 100 -1.76 -7.53 6.81
C TYR A 100 -1.16 -6.65 7.90
N THR A 101 0.15 -6.64 7.99
CA THR A 101 0.90 -5.67 8.79
C THR A 101 1.49 -4.61 7.87
N SER A 102 1.10 -3.36 8.08
CA SER A 102 1.58 -2.18 7.36
C SER A 102 2.59 -1.38 8.19
N SER A 103 3.01 -0.21 7.71
CA SER A 103 3.81 0.72 8.51
C SER A 103 3.06 1.23 9.75
N ALA A 104 1.73 1.37 9.68
CA ALA A 104 0.92 2.05 10.70
C ALA A 104 -0.08 1.16 11.44
N ASP A 105 -0.48 0.04 10.87
CA ASP A 105 -1.50 -0.83 11.43
C ASP A 105 -1.27 -2.32 11.10
N THR A 106 -1.91 -3.18 11.90
CA THR A 106 -2.12 -4.60 11.60
C THR A 106 -3.62 -4.84 11.46
N THR A 107 -4.06 -5.31 10.30
CA THR A 107 -5.49 -5.44 9.99
C THR A 107 -5.86 -6.87 9.61
N PHE A 108 -6.89 -7.40 10.29
CA PHE A 108 -7.52 -8.68 9.97
C PHE A 108 -8.69 -8.43 9.03
N VAL A 109 -8.66 -9.08 7.88
CA VAL A 109 -9.64 -8.95 6.79
C VAL A 109 -10.45 -10.22 6.70
N ILE A 110 -11.78 -10.14 6.79
CA ILE A 110 -12.65 -11.29 6.74
C ILE A 110 -13.83 -11.03 5.80
N GLU A 111 -14.09 -11.99 4.94
CA GLU A 111 -15.28 -12.04 4.10
C GLU A 111 -16.10 -13.29 4.49
N ALA A 112 -17.39 -13.12 4.77
CA ALA A 112 -18.20 -14.23 5.24
C ALA A 112 -19.69 -14.09 4.90
N PRO A 113 -20.46 -15.22 4.89
CA PRO A 113 -21.91 -15.15 4.82
C PRO A 113 -22.51 -14.41 6.02
N ALA A 114 -23.42 -13.47 5.78
CA ALA A 114 -24.04 -12.65 6.83
C ALA A 114 -24.67 -13.48 7.97
N ARG A 115 -25.23 -14.66 7.65
CA ARG A 115 -25.82 -15.58 8.65
C ARG A 115 -24.81 -16.10 9.68
N ASN A 116 -23.51 -16.09 9.35
CA ASN A 116 -22.44 -16.60 10.20
C ASN A 116 -21.61 -15.48 10.86
N GLN A 117 -21.99 -14.21 10.69
CA GLN A 117 -21.21 -13.04 11.13
C GLN A 117 -20.79 -13.11 12.60
N ARG A 118 -21.69 -13.55 13.52
CA ARG A 118 -21.35 -13.67 14.94
C ARG A 118 -20.33 -14.77 15.20
N LYS A 119 -20.48 -15.94 14.54
CA LYS A 119 -19.54 -17.06 14.70
C LYS A 119 -18.15 -16.72 14.19
N VAL A 120 -18.09 -15.96 13.10
CA VAL A 120 -16.83 -15.47 12.53
C VAL A 120 -16.18 -14.44 13.46
N LEU A 121 -16.98 -13.54 14.03
CA LEU A 121 -16.53 -12.58 15.04
C LEU A 121 -16.08 -13.26 16.34
N ASP A 122 -16.79 -14.34 16.78
CA ASP A 122 -16.34 -15.17 17.93
C ASP A 122 -14.97 -15.79 17.64
N LEU A 123 -14.76 -16.31 16.43
CA LEU A 123 -13.49 -16.92 16.03
C LEU A 123 -12.36 -15.87 16.00
N LEU A 124 -12.62 -14.68 15.42
CA LEU A 124 -11.66 -13.59 15.40
C LEU A 124 -11.30 -13.13 16.82
N LEU A 125 -12.30 -12.95 17.68
CA LEU A 125 -12.08 -12.56 19.08
C LEU A 125 -11.22 -13.60 19.80
N ALA A 126 -11.49 -14.89 19.62
CA ALA A 126 -10.72 -15.97 20.20
C ALA A 126 -9.25 -15.96 19.69
N VAL A 127 -9.03 -15.72 18.40
CA VAL A 127 -7.68 -15.58 17.84
C VAL A 127 -6.90 -14.45 18.54
N ILE A 128 -7.51 -13.29 18.70
CA ILE A 128 -6.85 -12.12 19.30
C ILE A 128 -6.58 -12.34 20.80
N LYS A 129 -7.57 -12.94 21.53
CA LYS A 129 -7.55 -13.02 22.98
C LYS A 129 -6.90 -14.30 23.51
N ASP A 130 -7.24 -15.45 22.91
CA ASP A 130 -7.01 -16.75 23.50
C ASP A 130 -5.86 -17.56 22.87
N THR A 131 -5.30 -17.09 21.73
CA THR A 131 -4.14 -17.77 21.10
C THR A 131 -2.96 -17.80 22.06
N GLU A 132 -2.41 -18.99 22.28
CA GLU A 132 -1.22 -19.18 23.10
C GLU A 132 0.03 -18.78 22.31
N ILE A 133 0.85 -17.90 22.91
CA ILE A 133 2.13 -17.47 22.38
C ILE A 133 3.21 -18.27 23.10
N ASP A 134 3.71 -19.32 22.47
CA ASP A 134 4.75 -20.21 22.98
C ASP A 134 5.96 -20.27 22.04
N GLU A 135 7.03 -20.93 22.49
CA GLU A 135 8.26 -21.09 21.71
C GLU A 135 8.05 -21.87 20.39
N LYS A 136 7.10 -22.80 20.35
CA LYS A 136 6.83 -23.61 19.17
C LYS A 136 6.12 -22.77 18.10
N ALA A 137 5.09 -22.02 18.47
CA ALA A 137 4.39 -21.10 17.58
C ALA A 137 5.33 -20.01 17.07
N LEU A 138 6.15 -19.43 17.96
CA LEU A 138 7.14 -18.44 17.61
C LEU A 138 8.18 -18.98 16.61
N ALA A 139 8.75 -20.17 16.86
CA ALA A 139 9.73 -20.77 15.97
C ALA A 139 9.19 -21.08 14.57
N LEU A 140 7.89 -21.43 14.46
CA LEU A 140 7.23 -21.63 13.17
C LEU A 140 7.05 -20.29 12.46
N SER A 141 6.51 -19.30 13.14
CA SER A 141 6.24 -17.95 12.60
C SER A 141 7.52 -17.26 12.13
N LYS A 142 8.62 -17.36 12.88
CA LYS A 142 9.94 -16.86 12.44
C LYS A 142 10.36 -17.42 11.07
N LYS A 143 10.18 -18.71 10.84
CA LYS A 143 10.52 -19.34 9.56
C LYS A 143 9.65 -18.83 8.40
N ILE A 144 8.41 -18.48 8.69
CA ILE A 144 7.48 -17.93 7.67
C ILE A 144 7.93 -16.52 7.34
N VAL A 145 8.10 -15.65 8.33
CA VAL A 145 8.54 -14.26 8.15
C VAL A 145 9.91 -14.19 7.45
N GLU A 146 10.88 -15.04 7.81
CA GLU A 146 12.17 -15.13 7.12
C GLU A 146 12.04 -15.48 5.64
N ARG A 147 11.05 -16.30 5.26
CA ARG A 147 10.79 -16.64 3.84
C ARG A 147 10.16 -15.47 3.09
N GLU A 148 9.26 -14.75 3.73
CA GLU A 148 8.60 -13.57 3.14
C GLU A 148 9.58 -12.40 2.97
N ASP A 149 10.53 -12.25 3.86
CA ASP A 149 11.58 -11.21 3.80
C ASP A 149 12.68 -11.49 2.76
N GLY A 150 12.42 -12.37 1.80
CA GLY A 150 13.31 -12.60 0.67
C GLY A 150 14.32 -13.72 0.90
N GLY A 151 14.01 -14.72 1.71
CA GLY A 151 14.76 -15.97 1.84
C GLY A 151 14.93 -16.75 0.53
N HIS A 152 14.35 -16.25 -0.55
CA HIS A 152 14.50 -16.79 -1.91
C HIS A 152 15.77 -16.34 -2.62
N TYR A 153 16.46 -15.31 -2.15
CA TYR A 153 17.67 -14.80 -2.78
C TYR A 153 18.90 -15.52 -2.21
N SER A 154 19.72 -16.12 -3.07
CA SER A 154 20.97 -16.72 -2.65
C SER A 154 21.91 -15.67 -2.05
N HIS A 155 22.78 -16.06 -1.10
CA HIS A 155 23.81 -15.18 -0.56
C HIS A 155 24.69 -14.54 -1.65
N LEU A 156 24.92 -15.26 -2.74
CA LEU A 156 25.60 -14.74 -3.92
C LEU A 156 24.81 -13.62 -4.57
N GLN A 157 23.51 -13.78 -4.71
CA GLN A 157 22.61 -12.79 -5.32
C GLN A 157 22.52 -11.53 -4.48
N ARG A 158 22.42 -11.65 -3.14
CA ARG A 158 22.46 -10.51 -2.21
C ARG A 158 23.82 -9.80 -2.21
N TRP A 159 24.90 -10.55 -2.30
CA TRP A 159 26.24 -9.98 -2.38
C TRP A 159 26.51 -9.25 -3.69
N LEU A 160 25.92 -9.71 -4.75
CA LEU A 160 26.06 -9.17 -6.07
C LEU A 160 25.14 -7.97 -6.32
N ASP A 161 23.93 -8.02 -5.80
CA ASP A 161 22.97 -6.92 -5.72
C ASP A 161 23.23 -6.11 -4.43
N ARG A 162 24.36 -5.51 -4.27
CA ARG A 162 24.77 -4.71 -3.09
C ARG A 162 23.77 -3.61 -2.69
N GLN A 163 22.58 -3.68 -3.20
CA GLN A 163 21.46 -2.79 -2.98
C GLN A 163 20.27 -3.64 -2.60
N ASP A 164 19.47 -3.13 -1.69
CA ASP A 164 18.30 -3.81 -1.15
C ASP A 164 17.37 -4.32 -2.25
N LEU A 165 17.44 -5.62 -2.48
CA LEU A 165 16.50 -6.32 -3.35
C LEU A 165 15.08 -6.09 -2.81
N GLY A 166 14.22 -5.56 -3.66
CA GLY A 166 12.81 -5.35 -3.33
C GLY A 166 12.42 -3.95 -2.83
N HIS A 167 13.35 -3.11 -2.43
CA HIS A 167 13.01 -1.73 -2.08
C HIS A 167 12.67 -0.91 -3.33
N ARG A 168 11.57 -0.18 -3.26
CA ARG A 168 11.18 0.79 -4.29
C ARG A 168 12.12 2.00 -4.25
N ALA A 169 12.18 2.76 -5.33
CA ALA A 169 12.98 3.98 -5.37
C ALA A 169 12.57 5.02 -4.31
N SER A 170 11.27 5.10 -3.99
CA SER A 170 10.72 5.91 -2.90
C SER A 170 11.17 5.43 -1.51
N ASP A 171 11.19 4.11 -1.28
CA ASP A 171 11.69 3.52 -0.04
C ASP A 171 13.16 3.86 0.18
N GLN A 172 13.98 3.75 -0.86
CA GLN A 172 15.41 4.07 -0.78
C GLN A 172 15.63 5.56 -0.47
N LEU A 173 14.85 6.44 -1.09
CA LEU A 173 14.89 7.86 -0.77
C LEU A 173 14.48 8.09 0.69
N ALA A 174 13.44 7.40 1.16
CA ALA A 174 12.98 7.50 2.55
C ALA A 174 14.07 7.03 3.55
N VAL A 175 14.80 5.96 3.23
CA VAL A 175 15.97 5.50 4.01
C VAL A 175 17.08 6.56 4.02
N GLU A 176 17.44 7.12 2.85
CA GLU A 176 18.45 8.17 2.75
C GLU A 176 18.08 9.42 3.55
N LEU A 177 16.79 9.72 3.67
CA LEU A 177 16.25 10.85 4.43
C LEU A 177 16.03 10.53 5.92
N GLY A 178 16.28 9.28 6.36
CA GLY A 178 16.03 8.84 7.72
C GLY A 178 14.55 8.70 8.09
N LEU A 179 13.67 8.54 7.10
CA LEU A 179 12.24 8.39 7.26
C LEU A 179 11.80 6.91 7.38
N LYS A 180 12.69 5.98 7.00
CA LYS A 180 12.45 4.54 7.01
C LYS A 180 13.72 3.79 7.42
N CYS A 181 13.56 2.61 8.01
CA CYS A 181 14.70 1.74 8.31
C CYS A 181 15.31 1.19 7.01
N ALA A 182 16.64 1.06 6.98
CA ALA A 182 17.37 0.59 5.81
C ALA A 182 17.09 -0.89 5.49
N GLU A 183 16.94 -1.70 6.54
CA GLU A 183 16.71 -3.14 6.44
C GLU A 183 15.57 -3.53 7.37
N ARG A 184 14.87 -4.61 7.05
CA ARG A 184 13.95 -5.26 7.98
C ARG A 184 14.74 -5.88 9.12
N SER A 185 14.18 -5.84 10.33
CA SER A 185 14.83 -6.44 11.49
C SER A 185 14.87 -7.96 11.37
N ALA A 186 15.99 -8.58 11.78
CA ALA A 186 16.08 -10.02 11.86
C ALA A 186 15.16 -10.54 12.96
N VAL A 187 14.28 -11.50 12.64
CA VAL A 187 13.35 -12.09 13.62
C VAL A 187 14.00 -13.17 14.49
N ALA A 188 15.22 -13.62 14.14
CA ALA A 188 15.90 -14.72 14.82
C ALA A 188 16.04 -14.51 16.33
N ASP A 189 16.38 -13.30 16.75
CA ASP A 189 16.64 -12.95 18.16
C ASP A 189 15.40 -12.45 18.92
N MET A 190 14.24 -12.35 18.27
CA MET A 190 12.99 -11.94 18.92
C MET A 190 12.46 -13.03 19.84
N THR A 191 11.95 -12.65 21.01
CA THR A 191 11.54 -13.59 22.07
C THR A 191 10.02 -13.66 22.24
N VAL A 192 9.55 -14.71 22.89
CA VAL A 192 8.14 -14.89 23.28
C VAL A 192 7.66 -13.71 24.14
N GLU A 193 8.51 -13.22 25.03
CA GLU A 193 8.20 -12.09 25.93
C GLU A 193 7.95 -10.81 25.13
N GLN A 194 8.79 -10.52 24.13
CA GLN A 194 8.60 -9.36 23.26
C GLN A 194 7.30 -9.44 22.48
N VAL A 195 6.96 -10.60 21.90
CA VAL A 195 5.71 -10.79 21.16
C VAL A 195 4.49 -10.69 22.08
N LYS A 196 4.58 -11.23 23.33
CA LYS A 196 3.53 -11.07 24.35
C LYS A 196 3.36 -9.61 24.76
N ASP A 197 4.44 -8.86 24.88
CA ASP A 197 4.43 -7.43 25.20
C ASP A 197 3.70 -6.62 24.12
N VAL A 198 3.97 -6.91 22.84
CA VAL A 198 3.24 -6.30 21.72
C VAL A 198 1.74 -6.59 21.83
N ARG A 199 1.34 -7.85 22.05
CA ARG A 199 -0.08 -8.17 22.23
C ARG A 199 -0.70 -7.42 23.41
N GLN A 200 -0.01 -7.36 24.54
CA GLN A 200 -0.53 -6.75 25.75
C GLN A 200 -0.75 -5.25 25.63
N HIS A 201 0.14 -4.53 24.98
CA HIS A 201 0.12 -3.06 24.94
C HIS A 201 -0.55 -2.51 23.67
N TRP A 202 -0.52 -3.24 22.57
CA TRP A 202 -1.03 -2.75 21.30
C TRP A 202 -2.36 -3.38 20.87
N TYR A 203 -2.60 -4.65 21.21
CA TYR A 203 -3.88 -5.33 20.94
C TYR A 203 -4.89 -5.02 22.05
N ALA A 204 -4.97 -3.77 22.42
CA ALA A 204 -5.84 -3.22 23.45
C ALA A 204 -7.11 -2.63 22.83
N ALA A 205 -8.24 -2.75 23.53
CA ALA A 205 -9.53 -2.31 23.00
C ALA A 205 -9.50 -0.85 22.48
N ASN A 206 -8.89 0.04 23.21
CA ASN A 206 -8.79 1.47 22.89
C ASN A 206 -7.77 1.79 21.79
N ASN A 207 -7.07 0.78 21.25
CA ASN A 207 -6.18 0.88 20.10
C ASN A 207 -6.70 0.08 18.89
N MET A 208 -7.97 -0.34 18.92
CA MET A 208 -8.58 -1.12 17.86
C MET A 208 -9.81 -0.45 17.27
N SER A 209 -10.06 -0.72 16.00
CA SER A 209 -11.28 -0.34 15.30
C SER A 209 -11.87 -1.54 14.57
N LEU A 210 -13.14 -1.83 14.83
CA LEU A 210 -13.89 -2.90 14.19
C LEU A 210 -14.86 -2.31 13.17
N ILE A 211 -14.66 -2.64 11.91
CA ILE A 211 -15.49 -2.21 10.77
C ILE A 211 -16.28 -3.42 10.28
N VAL A 212 -17.60 -3.32 10.22
CA VAL A 212 -18.47 -4.38 9.68
C VAL A 212 -19.40 -3.78 8.63
N VAL A 213 -19.29 -4.25 7.41
CA VAL A 213 -20.08 -3.79 6.26
C VAL A 213 -20.87 -4.95 5.67
N GLY A 214 -22.16 -4.77 5.41
CA GLY A 214 -22.94 -5.80 4.73
C GLY A 214 -24.33 -6.03 5.30
N GLY A 215 -24.78 -7.28 5.29
CA GLY A 215 -26.06 -7.70 5.84
C GLY A 215 -26.01 -7.83 7.37
N LEU A 216 -26.08 -6.70 8.06
CA LEU A 216 -25.93 -6.65 9.51
C LEU A 216 -27.10 -7.29 10.27
N ASP A 217 -26.78 -8.07 11.30
CA ASP A 217 -27.75 -8.56 12.27
C ASP A 217 -28.24 -7.39 13.16
N ARG A 218 -29.54 -7.31 13.36
CA ARG A 218 -30.16 -6.25 14.19
C ARG A 218 -29.65 -6.21 15.64
N LEU A 219 -29.19 -7.35 16.17
CA LEU A 219 -28.64 -7.47 17.52
C LEU A 219 -27.12 -7.41 17.54
N LEU A 220 -26.47 -7.11 16.39
CA LEU A 220 -25.01 -7.02 16.30
C LEU A 220 -24.42 -6.02 17.30
N PRO A 221 -24.96 -4.79 17.48
CA PRO A 221 -24.43 -3.86 18.46
C PRO A 221 -24.40 -4.44 19.89
N ALA A 222 -25.50 -5.02 20.35
CA ALA A 222 -25.57 -5.63 21.69
C ALA A 222 -24.68 -6.88 21.83
N TYR A 223 -24.49 -7.62 20.73
CA TYR A 223 -23.54 -8.74 20.70
C TYR A 223 -22.09 -8.22 20.84
N LEU A 224 -21.72 -7.19 20.11
CA LEU A 224 -20.37 -6.62 20.18
C LEU A 224 -20.08 -6.03 21.57
N GLU A 225 -21.01 -5.30 22.15
CA GLU A 225 -20.87 -4.78 23.51
C GLU A 225 -20.59 -5.89 24.53
N ARG A 226 -21.29 -7.03 24.42
CA ARG A 226 -21.11 -8.16 25.33
C ARG A 226 -19.82 -8.93 25.10
N SER A 227 -19.42 -9.18 23.83
CA SER A 227 -18.29 -10.04 23.49
C SER A 227 -16.98 -9.25 23.39
N TYR A 228 -16.95 -8.20 22.57
CA TYR A 228 -15.76 -7.36 22.38
C TYR A 228 -15.57 -6.35 23.52
N GLY A 229 -16.62 -6.05 24.28
CA GLY A 229 -16.53 -5.26 25.51
C GLY A 229 -15.69 -5.90 26.61
N GLU A 230 -15.38 -7.21 26.52
CA GLU A 230 -14.48 -7.92 27.43
C GLU A 230 -12.98 -7.66 27.13
N LEU A 231 -12.65 -7.14 25.94
CA LEU A 231 -11.26 -6.77 25.62
C LEU A 231 -10.77 -5.67 26.57
N GLN A 232 -9.56 -5.84 27.07
CA GLN A 232 -9.01 -4.89 28.03
C GLN A 232 -8.45 -3.67 27.29
N PRO A 233 -8.68 -2.45 27.79
CA PRO A 233 -7.92 -1.28 27.37
C PRO A 233 -6.53 -1.32 27.98
N ALA A 234 -5.55 -0.70 27.32
CA ALA A 234 -4.20 -0.52 27.84
C ALA A 234 -3.67 0.88 27.47
N GLU A 235 -2.61 1.32 28.15
CA GLU A 235 -1.85 2.44 27.63
C GLU A 235 -1.13 1.96 26.36
N PRO A 236 -1.38 2.60 25.19
CA PRO A 236 -0.67 2.25 23.96
C PRO A 236 0.84 2.36 24.16
N GLY A 237 1.57 1.46 23.56
CA GLY A 237 3.02 1.55 23.53
C GLY A 237 3.48 2.90 22.97
N LYS A 238 4.62 3.39 23.41
CA LYS A 238 5.17 4.65 22.86
C LYS A 238 5.57 4.41 21.41
N ARG A 239 4.91 5.12 20.51
CA ARG A 239 5.33 5.18 19.12
C ARG A 239 6.76 5.67 19.03
N ARG A 240 7.53 5.03 18.20
CA ARG A 240 8.89 5.44 17.91
C ARG A 240 8.91 6.79 17.21
N THR A 241 9.78 7.68 17.61
CA THR A 241 10.29 8.77 16.79
C THR A 241 11.55 8.27 16.10
N LEU A 242 11.55 8.20 14.78
CA LEU A 242 12.79 8.00 14.02
C LEU A 242 13.72 9.15 14.37
N GLU A 243 14.86 8.88 15.02
CA GLU A 243 15.91 9.87 15.14
C GLU A 243 16.41 10.15 13.73
N GLY A 244 16.25 11.39 13.27
CA GLY A 244 16.59 11.79 11.91
C GLY A 244 18.06 11.49 11.63
N VAL A 245 18.32 10.40 10.94
CA VAL A 245 19.63 10.13 10.38
C VAL A 245 19.81 11.12 9.23
N THR A 246 20.59 12.15 9.46
CA THR A 246 20.89 13.18 8.46
C THR A 246 21.83 12.60 7.39
N HIS A 247 21.32 11.69 6.58
CA HIS A 247 21.98 11.36 5.33
C HIS A 247 21.56 12.40 4.28
N LYS A 248 22.54 12.96 3.62
CA LYS A 248 22.28 13.85 2.48
C LYS A 248 21.85 12.97 1.31
N ALA A 249 20.55 12.96 1.01
CA ALA A 249 20.06 12.24 -0.15
C ALA A 249 20.72 12.78 -1.42
N GLU A 250 21.23 11.88 -2.26
CA GLU A 250 21.84 12.24 -3.52
C GLU A 250 20.75 12.67 -4.52
N ALA A 251 21.00 13.76 -5.24
CA ALA A 251 20.05 14.26 -6.24
C ALA A 251 19.82 13.27 -7.38
N ARG A 252 20.86 12.52 -7.77
CA ARG A 252 20.80 11.48 -8.81
C ARG A 252 21.59 10.25 -8.38
N ARG A 253 20.98 9.07 -8.50
CA ARG A 253 21.63 7.81 -8.16
C ARG A 253 21.27 6.73 -9.17
N GLU A 254 22.28 5.92 -9.52
CA GLU A 254 22.09 4.71 -10.32
C GLU A 254 22.07 3.49 -9.42
N LEU A 255 21.07 2.64 -9.61
CA LEU A 255 20.81 1.45 -8.83
C LEU A 255 20.99 0.22 -9.73
N ILE A 256 21.78 -0.73 -9.28
CA ILE A 256 21.96 -1.98 -10.02
C ILE A 256 20.83 -2.94 -9.64
N ARG A 257 20.04 -3.36 -10.64
CA ARG A 257 18.97 -4.31 -10.50
C ARG A 257 19.18 -5.50 -11.43
N GLY A 258 19.77 -6.53 -10.89
CA GLY A 258 20.12 -7.75 -11.66
C GLY A 258 21.45 -7.62 -12.38
N TRP A 259 21.84 -8.74 -13.00
CA TRP A 259 23.16 -8.93 -13.61
C TRP A 259 23.20 -8.58 -15.08
N LEU A 260 22.17 -9.01 -15.80
CA LEU A 260 22.11 -8.99 -17.23
C LEU A 260 20.70 -8.65 -17.70
N GLY A 261 20.59 -7.74 -18.63
CA GLY A 261 19.34 -7.34 -19.25
C GLY A 261 19.42 -5.96 -19.90
N ASP A 262 18.38 -5.60 -20.63
CA ASP A 262 18.26 -4.31 -21.31
C ASP A 262 17.10 -3.46 -20.75
N SER A 263 16.31 -3.99 -19.82
CA SER A 263 15.26 -3.21 -19.16
C SER A 263 15.84 -2.29 -18.09
N ALA A 264 15.31 -1.08 -18.00
CA ALA A 264 15.65 -0.12 -16.98
C ALA A 264 14.38 0.55 -16.43
N ARG A 265 14.51 1.21 -15.29
CA ARG A 265 13.44 2.03 -14.72
C ARG A 265 13.99 3.41 -14.39
N LEU A 266 13.22 4.42 -14.73
CA LEU A 266 13.49 5.81 -14.36
C LEU A 266 12.43 6.24 -13.35
N HIS A 267 12.91 6.80 -12.22
CA HIS A 267 12.08 7.36 -11.18
C HIS A 267 12.50 8.79 -10.91
N TRP A 268 11.53 9.71 -10.92
CA TRP A 268 11.74 11.10 -10.51
C TRP A 268 10.86 11.40 -9.31
N LEU A 269 11.47 11.66 -8.15
CA LEU A 269 10.85 11.69 -6.84
C LEU A 269 10.81 13.13 -6.31
N PHE A 270 9.68 13.52 -5.77
CA PHE A 270 9.47 14.84 -5.17
C PHE A 270 8.94 14.67 -3.76
N LEU A 271 9.47 15.45 -2.82
CA LEU A 271 8.92 15.55 -1.48
C LEU A 271 7.71 16.48 -1.52
N GLU A 272 6.61 16.00 -0.99
CA GLU A 272 5.42 16.81 -0.79
C GLU A 272 5.61 17.70 0.45
N PRO A 273 5.03 18.90 0.49
CA PRO A 273 4.95 19.65 1.73
C PRO A 273 4.06 18.89 2.73
N VAL A 274 4.21 19.16 4.01
CA VAL A 274 3.28 18.63 5.02
C VAL A 274 1.87 19.12 4.69
N LEU A 275 0.98 18.19 4.45
CA LEU A 275 -0.40 18.45 4.03
C LEU A 275 -1.33 18.33 5.23
N ASP A 276 -2.27 19.23 5.32
CA ASP A 276 -3.48 19.01 6.11
C ASP A 276 -4.50 18.19 5.28
N ASN A 277 -5.52 17.66 5.95
CA ASN A 277 -6.54 16.82 5.30
C ASN A 277 -7.28 17.54 4.15
N ASP A 278 -7.42 18.87 4.22
CA ASP A 278 -8.11 19.66 3.20
C ASP A 278 -7.32 19.74 1.88
N HIS A 279 -5.98 19.65 1.94
CA HIS A 279 -5.11 19.73 0.77
C HIS A 279 -4.77 18.36 0.14
N SER A 280 -5.01 17.25 0.83
CA SER A 280 -4.71 15.91 0.33
C SER A 280 -5.36 15.64 -1.03
N GLN A 281 -6.64 15.98 -1.18
CA GLN A 281 -7.37 15.78 -2.44
C GLN A 281 -6.82 16.62 -3.61
N THR A 282 -6.21 17.76 -3.33
CA THR A 282 -5.53 18.56 -4.34
C THR A 282 -4.32 17.84 -4.90
N TYR A 283 -3.53 17.21 -4.03
CA TYR A 283 -2.36 16.43 -4.44
C TYR A 283 -2.76 15.10 -5.11
N ASP A 284 -3.89 14.49 -4.75
CA ASP A 284 -4.43 13.33 -5.44
C ASP A 284 -4.83 13.67 -6.89
N LEU A 285 -5.47 14.81 -7.10
CA LEU A 285 -5.80 15.28 -8.45
C LEU A 285 -4.55 15.69 -9.23
N LEU A 286 -3.56 16.32 -8.58
CA LEU A 286 -2.28 16.65 -9.19
C LEU A 286 -1.54 15.37 -9.63
N GLN A 287 -1.50 14.34 -8.78
CA GLN A 287 -0.91 13.04 -9.11
C GLN A 287 -1.56 12.44 -10.36
N ARG A 288 -2.89 12.43 -10.44
CA ARG A 288 -3.62 11.92 -11.62
C ARG A 288 -3.35 12.75 -12.88
N TYR A 289 -3.18 14.05 -12.73
CA TYR A 289 -2.77 14.90 -13.86
C TYR A 289 -1.36 14.54 -14.34
N LEU A 290 -0.42 14.39 -13.41
CA LEU A 290 0.96 14.00 -13.73
C LEU A 290 1.03 12.60 -14.35
N ASP A 291 0.19 11.68 -13.91
CA ASP A 291 0.03 10.35 -14.50
C ASP A 291 -0.34 10.43 -15.99
N TRP A 292 -1.34 11.27 -16.31
CA TRP A 292 -1.71 11.52 -17.70
C TRP A 292 -0.59 12.22 -18.50
N ALA A 293 0.07 13.22 -17.90
CA ALA A 293 1.15 13.94 -18.56
C ALA A 293 2.33 13.02 -18.89
N LEU A 294 2.67 12.10 -17.98
CA LEU A 294 3.67 11.04 -18.20
C LEU A 294 3.27 10.13 -19.36
N TYR A 295 2.04 9.63 -19.34
CA TYR A 295 1.51 8.77 -20.38
C TYR A 295 1.56 9.46 -21.75
N GLU A 296 1.12 10.72 -21.82
CA GLU A 296 1.18 11.53 -23.05
C GLU A 296 2.61 11.72 -23.52
N GLN A 297 3.52 12.09 -22.61
CA GLN A 297 4.89 12.42 -22.96
C GLN A 297 5.72 11.19 -23.35
N LEU A 298 5.76 10.18 -22.47
CA LEU A 298 6.68 9.05 -22.65
C LEU A 298 6.11 7.96 -23.56
N ARG A 299 4.78 7.76 -23.56
CA ARG A 299 4.18 6.72 -24.40
C ARG A 299 3.71 7.26 -25.74
N LEU A 300 2.86 8.31 -25.74
CA LEU A 300 2.20 8.74 -26.98
C LEU A 300 3.12 9.57 -27.88
N LYS A 301 3.94 10.47 -27.32
CA LYS A 301 4.83 11.35 -28.12
C LYS A 301 6.14 10.67 -28.47
N HIS A 302 6.76 9.97 -27.54
CA HIS A 302 8.10 9.42 -27.73
C HIS A 302 8.14 7.90 -27.86
N GLY A 303 7.13 7.16 -27.43
CA GLY A 303 7.11 5.69 -27.50
C GLY A 303 8.14 4.98 -26.62
N LEU A 304 8.65 5.66 -25.58
CA LEU A 304 9.75 5.20 -24.72
C LEU A 304 9.31 4.26 -23.61
N SER A 305 8.05 4.35 -23.17
CA SER A 305 7.52 3.53 -22.07
C SER A 305 6.13 3.01 -22.41
N TYR A 306 5.88 1.74 -22.09
CA TYR A 306 4.54 1.16 -22.30
C TYR A 306 3.53 1.65 -21.26
N GLY A 307 3.94 1.73 -20.00
CA GLY A 307 3.06 2.05 -18.88
C GLY A 307 3.73 2.98 -17.86
N PRO A 308 4.10 4.22 -18.25
CA PRO A 308 4.58 5.18 -17.27
C PRO A 308 3.45 5.54 -16.32
N PHE A 309 3.77 5.75 -15.03
CA PHE A 309 2.78 6.04 -14.00
C PHE A 309 3.35 6.95 -12.92
N SER A 310 2.46 7.61 -12.21
CA SER A 310 2.81 8.37 -11.01
C SER A 310 2.20 7.71 -9.77
N GLN A 311 2.87 7.87 -8.62
CA GLN A 311 2.44 7.29 -7.36
C GLN A 311 2.72 8.28 -6.22
N ARG A 312 1.85 8.26 -5.21
CA ARG A 312 2.06 8.94 -3.94
C ARG A 312 2.25 7.92 -2.84
N GLU A 313 3.22 8.13 -1.99
CA GLU A 313 3.50 7.31 -0.82
C GLU A 313 3.79 8.23 0.37
N SER A 314 3.48 7.78 1.57
CA SER A 314 3.74 8.54 2.80
C SER A 314 4.68 7.76 3.70
N PHE A 315 5.65 8.46 4.29
CA PHE A 315 6.60 7.96 5.27
C PHE A 315 6.48 8.86 6.51
N GLY A 316 5.70 8.42 7.49
CA GLY A 316 5.23 9.28 8.56
C GLY A 316 4.50 10.50 7.99
N ASP A 317 4.91 11.69 8.40
CA ASP A 317 4.33 12.97 7.94
C ASP A 317 4.89 13.46 6.59
N THR A 318 5.81 12.73 5.98
CA THR A 318 6.45 13.12 4.72
C THR A 318 5.84 12.36 3.55
N GLY A 319 5.20 13.09 2.63
CA GLY A 319 4.72 12.55 1.36
C GLY A 319 5.83 12.54 0.30
N VAL A 320 5.83 11.51 -0.54
CA VAL A 320 6.70 11.38 -1.71
C VAL A 320 5.85 11.12 -2.93
N MET A 321 5.90 12.02 -3.91
CA MET A 321 5.32 11.81 -5.22
C MET A 321 6.40 11.32 -6.18
N SER A 322 6.20 10.18 -6.79
CA SER A 322 7.10 9.56 -7.76
C SER A 322 6.50 9.55 -9.16
N LEU A 323 7.33 9.89 -10.16
CA LEU A 323 7.07 9.74 -11.58
C LEU A 323 7.92 8.57 -12.07
N ASN A 324 7.29 7.52 -12.62
CA ASN A 324 7.93 6.24 -12.88
C ASN A 324 7.76 5.83 -14.35
N ALA A 325 8.82 5.27 -14.94
CA ALA A 325 8.77 4.73 -16.29
C ALA A 325 9.64 3.46 -16.41
N ASP A 326 9.05 2.41 -16.97
CA ASP A 326 9.80 1.24 -17.45
C ASP A 326 10.30 1.54 -18.88
N LEU A 327 11.58 1.30 -19.12
CA LEU A 327 12.29 1.73 -20.32
C LEU A 327 13.24 0.64 -20.83
N ASP A 328 13.64 0.74 -22.09
CA ASP A 328 14.86 0.13 -22.53
C ASP A 328 16.08 0.92 -22.04
N ARG A 329 17.14 0.20 -21.65
CA ARG A 329 18.37 0.83 -21.12
C ARG A 329 18.96 1.87 -22.08
N ALA A 330 18.83 1.66 -23.38
CA ALA A 330 19.29 2.58 -24.41
C ALA A 330 18.56 3.93 -24.37
N ASP A 331 17.32 3.93 -23.90
CA ASP A 331 16.40 5.07 -23.98
C ASP A 331 16.41 5.93 -22.71
N ILE A 332 17.18 5.56 -21.66
CA ILE A 332 17.21 6.26 -20.37
C ILE A 332 17.46 7.76 -20.55
N LYS A 333 18.46 8.14 -21.37
CA LYS A 333 18.81 9.56 -21.54
C LYS A 333 17.71 10.35 -22.24
N GLU A 334 17.08 9.76 -23.24
CA GLU A 334 15.98 10.39 -23.97
C GLU A 334 14.76 10.54 -23.07
N ALA A 335 14.43 9.52 -22.29
CA ALA A 335 13.34 9.56 -21.32
C ALA A 335 13.58 10.58 -20.20
N GLU A 336 14.80 10.65 -19.65
CA GLU A 336 15.19 11.65 -18.64
C GLU A 336 15.04 13.06 -19.20
N GLN A 337 15.47 13.30 -20.44
CA GLN A 337 15.31 14.58 -21.10
C GLN A 337 13.84 14.92 -21.37
N ALA A 338 13.05 13.98 -21.90
CA ALA A 338 11.64 14.18 -22.17
C ALA A 338 10.84 14.51 -20.89
N LEU A 339 11.18 13.84 -19.77
CA LEU A 339 10.62 14.15 -18.45
C LEU A 339 11.04 15.53 -17.95
N SER A 340 12.32 15.88 -18.09
CA SER A 340 12.82 17.20 -17.72
C SER A 340 12.11 18.31 -18.47
N ASP A 341 11.94 18.16 -19.78
CA ASP A 341 11.26 19.12 -20.64
C ASP A 341 9.76 19.26 -20.24
N MET A 342 9.09 18.15 -19.96
CA MET A 342 7.72 18.14 -19.45
C MET A 342 7.60 18.91 -18.13
N LEU A 343 8.46 18.64 -17.17
CA LEU A 343 8.48 19.32 -15.87
C LEU A 343 8.78 20.82 -16.01
N GLU A 344 9.67 21.19 -16.93
CA GLU A 344 9.98 22.59 -17.22
C GLU A 344 8.77 23.32 -17.85
N GLN A 345 8.06 22.69 -18.78
CA GLN A 345 6.82 23.22 -19.34
C GLN A 345 5.75 23.41 -18.27
N LEU A 346 5.58 22.43 -17.37
CA LEU A 346 4.64 22.55 -16.25
C LEU A 346 5.03 23.68 -15.28
N ARG A 347 6.33 23.89 -15.02
CA ARG A 347 6.80 25.03 -14.20
C ARG A 347 6.48 26.37 -14.85
N LYS A 348 6.65 26.50 -16.17
CA LYS A 348 6.48 27.75 -16.91
C LYS A 348 5.00 28.10 -17.14
N HIS A 349 4.19 27.11 -17.50
CA HIS A 349 2.86 27.35 -18.01
C HIS A 349 1.74 26.87 -17.06
N GLY A 350 2.09 26.06 -16.06
CA GLY A 350 1.11 25.41 -15.18
C GLY A 350 0.38 24.26 -15.86
N LEU A 351 -0.72 23.83 -15.25
CA LEU A 351 -1.56 22.77 -15.77
C LEU A 351 -2.45 23.27 -16.91
N ASP A 352 -2.61 22.46 -17.97
CA ASP A 352 -3.59 22.75 -19.02
C ASP A 352 -5.01 22.66 -18.45
N PRO A 353 -5.84 23.70 -18.59
CA PRO A 353 -7.17 23.75 -17.97
C PRO A 353 -8.11 22.64 -18.45
N ALA A 354 -8.09 22.31 -19.76
CA ALA A 354 -8.98 21.33 -20.35
C ALA A 354 -8.61 19.91 -19.89
N THR A 355 -7.32 19.62 -19.83
CA THR A 355 -6.78 18.35 -19.32
C THR A 355 -7.08 18.20 -17.83
N PHE A 356 -6.89 19.26 -17.03
CA PHE A 356 -7.18 19.24 -15.60
C PHE A 356 -8.65 18.92 -15.33
N GLU A 357 -9.58 19.61 -15.98
CA GLU A 357 -11.02 19.35 -15.79
C GLU A 357 -11.43 17.95 -16.24
N ARG A 358 -10.86 17.44 -17.33
CA ARG A 358 -11.10 16.07 -17.81
C ARG A 358 -10.60 15.04 -16.81
N VAL A 359 -9.38 15.20 -16.27
CA VAL A 359 -8.79 14.30 -15.28
C VAL A 359 -9.57 14.35 -13.98
N LYS A 360 -9.94 15.54 -13.52
CA LYS A 360 -10.78 15.75 -12.34
C LYS A 360 -12.14 15.06 -12.47
N GLN A 361 -12.84 15.24 -13.58
CA GLN A 361 -14.11 14.57 -13.81
C GLN A 361 -13.95 13.04 -13.83
N ALA A 362 -12.93 12.52 -14.52
CA ALA A 362 -12.64 11.09 -14.52
C ALA A 362 -12.34 10.54 -13.12
N ALA A 363 -11.65 11.30 -12.26
CA ALA A 363 -11.40 10.93 -10.87
C ALA A 363 -12.69 10.86 -10.04
N ILE A 364 -13.59 11.86 -10.21
CA ILE A 364 -14.90 11.90 -9.55
C ILE A 364 -15.76 10.70 -9.98
N ASP A 365 -15.82 10.43 -11.29
CA ASP A 365 -16.61 9.33 -11.84
C ASP A 365 -16.07 7.96 -11.37
N ARG A 366 -14.75 7.81 -11.32
CA ARG A 366 -14.10 6.61 -10.81
C ARG A 366 -14.45 6.37 -9.35
N GLU A 367 -14.44 7.40 -8.52
CA GLU A 367 -14.75 7.31 -7.11
C GLU A 367 -16.15 6.77 -6.84
N ALA A 368 -17.09 7.03 -7.75
CA ALA A 368 -18.47 6.57 -7.64
C ALA A 368 -18.61 5.04 -7.74
N TRP A 369 -17.67 4.35 -8.40
CA TRP A 369 -17.76 2.89 -8.61
C TRP A 369 -16.67 2.09 -7.89
N THR A 370 -15.58 2.70 -7.44
CA THR A 370 -14.49 1.98 -6.74
C THR A 370 -14.89 1.41 -5.38
N THR A 371 -15.93 1.96 -4.76
CA THR A 371 -16.46 1.50 -3.46
C THR A 371 -17.74 0.67 -3.60
N GLN A 372 -17.97 0.06 -4.77
CA GLN A 372 -19.10 -0.87 -4.96
C GLN A 372 -18.76 -2.24 -4.36
N GLY A 373 -19.72 -2.82 -3.64
CA GLY A 373 -19.54 -4.05 -2.90
C GLY A 373 -19.13 -3.83 -1.43
N ASN A 374 -19.42 -4.83 -0.59
CA ASN A 374 -19.16 -4.73 0.84
C ASN A 374 -17.67 -4.68 1.16
N ALA A 375 -16.86 -5.49 0.48
CA ALA A 375 -15.41 -5.54 0.67
C ALA A 375 -14.75 -4.20 0.33
N ALA A 376 -15.03 -3.66 -0.86
CA ALA A 376 -14.47 -2.37 -1.30
C ALA A 376 -14.89 -1.21 -0.39
N LEU A 377 -16.13 -1.27 0.15
CA LEU A 377 -16.60 -0.26 1.10
C LEU A 377 -15.94 -0.41 2.47
N ALA A 378 -15.67 -1.63 2.93
CA ALA A 378 -14.93 -1.88 4.17
C ALA A 378 -13.47 -1.40 4.06
N ASP A 379 -12.82 -1.65 2.91
CA ASP A 379 -11.47 -1.16 2.62
C ASP A 379 -11.40 0.37 2.55
N TYR A 380 -12.44 0.99 1.99
CA TYR A 380 -12.57 2.46 2.00
C TYR A 380 -12.60 3.02 3.43
N TYR A 381 -13.40 2.41 4.34
CA TYR A 381 -13.46 2.86 5.73
C TYR A 381 -12.15 2.58 6.48
N TRP A 382 -11.49 1.47 6.19
CA TRP A 382 -10.16 1.21 6.74
C TRP A 382 -9.16 2.27 6.29
N GLY A 383 -9.02 2.53 5.00
CA GLY A 383 -8.09 3.51 4.46
C GLY A 383 -8.38 4.96 4.91
N ALA A 384 -9.65 5.27 5.23
CA ALA A 384 -10.07 6.61 5.68
C ALA A 384 -10.29 6.70 7.20
N LEU A 385 -9.85 5.72 7.99
CA LEU A 385 -10.20 5.62 9.41
C LEU A 385 -9.80 6.86 10.22
N ASN A 386 -8.68 7.48 9.87
CA ASN A 386 -8.19 8.72 10.50
C ASN A 386 -9.03 9.94 10.13
N ASP A 387 -9.84 9.88 9.07
CA ASP A 387 -10.73 10.96 8.61
C ASP A 387 -12.15 10.84 9.18
N TYR A 388 -12.37 9.84 10.06
CA TYR A 388 -13.67 9.64 10.69
C TYR A 388 -13.88 10.65 11.83
N LEU A 389 -14.81 11.58 11.64
CA LEU A 389 -15.15 12.61 12.61
C LEU A 389 -16.67 12.70 12.79
N ASP A 390 -17.12 12.75 14.04
CA ASP A 390 -18.53 13.02 14.40
C ASP A 390 -19.57 12.14 13.66
N GLY A 391 -19.28 10.85 13.50
CA GLY A 391 -20.21 9.90 12.85
C GLY A 391 -20.16 9.91 11.32
N ARG A 392 -19.17 10.58 10.72
CA ARG A 392 -19.06 10.70 9.26
C ARG A 392 -17.62 10.60 8.78
N PHE A 393 -17.49 10.07 7.57
CA PHE A 393 -16.27 10.20 6.79
C PHE A 393 -16.32 11.44 5.89
N ALA A 394 -15.16 12.01 5.60
CA ALA A 394 -15.05 13.03 4.57
C ALA A 394 -15.58 12.47 3.23
N ASP A 395 -16.33 13.29 2.47
CA ASP A 395 -16.80 12.92 1.14
C ASP A 395 -15.73 13.30 0.11
N PRO A 396 -14.97 12.35 -0.44
CA PRO A 396 -13.89 12.64 -1.37
C PRO A 396 -14.40 13.23 -2.69
N VAL A 397 -15.60 12.87 -3.13
CA VAL A 397 -16.22 13.47 -4.33
C VAL A 397 -16.48 14.96 -4.11
N ARG A 398 -17.04 15.30 -2.95
CA ARG A 398 -17.28 16.71 -2.59
C ARG A 398 -15.97 17.48 -2.46
N ALA A 399 -14.95 16.87 -1.85
CA ALA A 399 -13.63 17.47 -1.72
C ALA A 399 -12.97 17.69 -3.09
N MET A 400 -12.94 16.68 -3.97
CA MET A 400 -12.42 16.83 -5.33
C MET A 400 -13.14 17.91 -6.14
N ARG A 401 -14.48 18.01 -6.02
CA ARG A 401 -15.25 19.06 -6.73
C ARG A 401 -14.84 20.46 -6.33
N ARG A 402 -14.40 20.68 -5.09
CA ARG A 402 -13.96 21.99 -4.57
C ARG A 402 -12.59 22.39 -5.09
N VAL A 403 -11.72 21.44 -5.42
CA VAL A 403 -10.38 21.75 -5.92
C VAL A 403 -10.46 22.56 -7.20
N SER A 404 -9.90 23.74 -7.20
CA SER A 404 -9.80 24.60 -8.37
C SER A 404 -8.48 24.37 -9.14
N LEU A 405 -8.45 24.83 -10.41
CA LEU A 405 -7.20 24.86 -11.19
C LEU A 405 -6.11 25.71 -10.49
N SER A 406 -6.53 26.76 -9.78
CA SER A 406 -5.61 27.62 -9.01
C SER A 406 -4.95 26.85 -7.89
N ASP A 407 -5.72 26.06 -7.13
CA ASP A 407 -5.20 25.24 -6.02
C ASP A 407 -4.23 24.16 -6.56
N ALA A 408 -4.61 23.48 -7.65
CA ALA A 408 -3.76 22.48 -8.29
C ALA A 408 -2.45 23.10 -8.85
N ASN A 409 -2.51 24.30 -9.43
CA ASN A 409 -1.32 25.02 -9.86
C ASN A 409 -0.46 25.50 -8.67
N GLN A 410 -1.06 25.82 -7.54
CA GLN A 410 -0.31 26.13 -6.33
C GLN A 410 0.43 24.89 -5.80
N ALA A 411 -0.26 23.76 -5.73
CA ALA A 411 0.33 22.47 -5.35
C ALA A 411 1.47 22.07 -6.29
N LEU A 412 1.28 22.22 -7.61
CA LEU A 412 2.33 21.98 -8.60
C LEU A 412 3.57 22.84 -8.34
N ARG A 413 3.40 24.15 -8.11
CA ARG A 413 4.53 25.06 -7.82
C ARG A 413 5.26 24.66 -6.52
N GLN A 414 4.54 24.24 -5.51
CA GLN A 414 5.12 23.75 -4.24
C GLN A 414 5.91 22.47 -4.45
N LEU A 415 5.33 21.50 -5.16
CA LEU A 415 5.97 20.23 -5.48
C LEU A 415 7.27 20.43 -6.29
N LEU A 416 7.20 21.26 -7.33
CA LEU A 416 8.32 21.52 -8.22
C LEU A 416 9.26 22.66 -7.76
N ALA A 417 9.07 23.19 -6.55
CA ALA A 417 9.97 24.21 -5.98
C ALA A 417 11.42 23.72 -5.83
N ARG A 418 11.59 22.40 -5.70
CA ARG A 418 12.90 21.74 -5.68
C ARG A 418 13.06 20.84 -6.92
N PRO A 419 14.28 20.56 -7.36
CA PRO A 419 14.52 19.78 -8.59
C PRO A 419 14.10 18.30 -8.48
N GLY A 420 13.84 17.80 -7.27
CA GLY A 420 13.52 16.40 -7.02
C GLY A 420 14.77 15.51 -6.99
N PHE A 421 14.53 14.20 -6.92
CA PHE A 421 15.55 13.17 -6.85
C PHE A 421 15.35 12.18 -8.00
N VAL A 422 16.42 11.90 -8.74
CA VAL A 422 16.39 10.96 -9.87
C VAL A 422 16.99 9.63 -9.41
N ARG A 423 16.29 8.54 -9.68
CA ARG A 423 16.76 7.16 -9.47
C ARG A 423 16.65 6.40 -10.78
N ILE A 424 17.72 5.75 -11.19
CA ILE A 424 17.76 4.92 -12.39
C ILE A 424 18.12 3.51 -11.96
N GLU A 425 17.19 2.59 -12.13
CA GLU A 425 17.42 1.18 -11.90
C GLU A 425 17.77 0.50 -13.21
N GLN A 426 18.91 -0.18 -13.27
CA GLN A 426 19.34 -0.89 -14.49
C GLN A 426 20.21 -2.10 -14.15
N PRO A 427 20.25 -3.13 -15.01
CA PRO A 427 21.15 -4.26 -14.87
C PRO A 427 22.63 -3.83 -14.95
N LEU A 428 23.49 -4.60 -14.29
CA LEU A 428 24.94 -4.35 -14.31
C LEU A 428 25.52 -4.39 -15.73
N ILE A 429 25.11 -5.39 -16.53
CA ILE A 429 25.58 -5.63 -17.89
C ILE A 429 24.38 -5.71 -18.83
N SER A 430 24.43 -5.00 -19.97
CA SER A 430 23.46 -5.19 -21.06
C SER A 430 23.83 -6.40 -21.92
N TYR A 431 22.86 -6.91 -22.69
CA TYR A 431 23.14 -7.96 -23.67
C TYR A 431 24.17 -7.52 -24.72
N ASP A 432 24.11 -6.26 -25.17
CA ASP A 432 25.08 -5.72 -26.11
C ASP A 432 26.50 -5.69 -25.53
N GLN A 433 26.64 -5.31 -24.26
CA GLN A 433 27.92 -5.35 -23.55
C GLN A 433 28.43 -6.78 -23.40
N LEU A 434 27.56 -7.73 -23.10
CA LEU A 434 27.91 -9.16 -23.01
C LEU A 434 28.39 -9.69 -24.36
N TYR A 435 27.65 -9.42 -25.44
CA TYR A 435 28.06 -9.85 -26.80
C TYR A 435 29.37 -9.22 -27.22
N GLY A 436 29.56 -7.92 -26.91
CA GLY A 436 30.84 -7.25 -27.13
C GLY A 436 32.00 -7.91 -26.38
N LEU A 437 31.79 -8.24 -25.10
CA LEU A 437 32.79 -8.94 -24.28
C LEU A 437 33.15 -10.32 -24.85
N VAL A 438 32.13 -11.09 -25.21
CA VAL A 438 32.31 -12.43 -25.83
C VAL A 438 33.08 -12.32 -27.15
N LEU A 439 32.76 -11.33 -27.99
CA LEU A 439 33.48 -11.09 -29.25
C LEU A 439 34.95 -10.76 -28.98
N VAL A 440 35.24 -9.84 -28.06
CA VAL A 440 36.61 -9.45 -27.71
C VAL A 440 37.39 -10.64 -27.16
N LEU A 441 36.81 -11.42 -26.26
CA LEU A 441 37.44 -12.66 -25.74
C LEU A 441 37.69 -13.67 -26.85
N GLY A 442 36.76 -13.84 -27.78
CA GLY A 442 36.92 -14.73 -28.95
C GLY A 442 38.08 -14.27 -29.85
N LEU A 443 38.19 -12.96 -30.11
CA LEU A 443 39.30 -12.39 -30.90
C LEU A 443 40.65 -12.56 -30.19
N VAL A 444 40.73 -12.37 -28.89
CA VAL A 444 41.95 -12.57 -28.09
C VAL A 444 42.36 -14.06 -28.13
N LEU A 445 41.43 -14.96 -27.93
CA LEU A 445 41.69 -16.41 -28.01
C LEU A 445 42.21 -16.81 -29.40
N ALA A 446 41.55 -16.34 -30.47
CA ALA A 446 41.98 -16.59 -31.83
C ALA A 446 43.40 -16.04 -32.08
N GLY A 447 43.69 -14.82 -31.60
CA GLY A 447 45.02 -14.23 -31.67
C GLY A 447 46.11 -15.06 -30.97
N VAL A 448 45.81 -15.54 -29.74
CA VAL A 448 46.71 -16.42 -28.97
C VAL A 448 46.94 -17.77 -29.68
N LEU A 449 45.88 -18.36 -30.24
CA LEU A 449 46.00 -19.61 -31.00
C LEU A 449 46.85 -19.44 -32.28
N ILE A 450 46.65 -18.38 -33.04
CA ILE A 450 47.44 -18.02 -34.24
C ILE A 450 48.90 -17.78 -33.85
N TRP A 451 49.15 -17.01 -32.76
CA TRP A 451 50.49 -16.76 -32.27
C TRP A 451 51.21 -18.07 -31.84
N HIS A 452 50.50 -18.95 -31.13
CA HIS A 452 51.04 -20.25 -30.70
C HIS A 452 51.33 -21.18 -31.90
N TRP A 453 50.45 -21.15 -32.92
CA TRP A 453 50.63 -21.92 -34.14
C TRP A 453 51.85 -21.40 -34.97
N ARG A 454 52.01 -20.06 -35.06
CA ARG A 454 53.19 -19.47 -35.73
C ARG A 454 54.49 -19.72 -34.98
N ARG A 455 54.52 -19.90 -33.69
CA ARG A 455 55.72 -20.23 -32.88
C ARG A 455 56.11 -21.71 -33.01
N ARG A 456 55.22 -22.57 -33.41
CA ARG A 456 55.50 -24.02 -33.60
C ARG A 456 55.92 -24.35 -35.02
N ARG A 457 55.87 -23.44 -35.93
CA ARG A 457 56.47 -23.50 -37.28
C ARG A 457 57.79 -22.70 -37.30
#